data_1c359fb0babef6d613bfdafe09d8fd8e
#
_entry.id   1c359fb0babef6d613bfdafe09d8fd8e
#
_cell.length_a   1.000
_cell.length_b   1.000
_cell.length_c   1.000
_cell.angle_alpha   90.00
_cell.angle_beta   90.00
_cell.angle_gamma   90.00
#
_symmetry.space_group_name_H-M   'P 1'
#
loop_
_entity.id
_entity.type
_entity.pdbx_description
1 polymer ?
#
loop_
_entity_poly.entity_id
_entity_poly.type
_entity_poly.pdbx_seq_one_letter_code
_entity_poly.pdbx_strand_id
1 'polypeptide(L)'
;SPTVAEVLRAFIVELADVVRRRRAAVAGLGRLSVPRGNRALRVGLTGGIGSGKSTVAGLLAARDAHIVDADVIAREVVEPGTPGFDAIIAAFGAELLTADGALDRALLAERVFNDPDARGTLEAIMLPQVAQTAAQRMEAAAPGGVAVYDVPLLVEEGMEDLFDCVMVVETPHALRLARLQRRGLTREDAESRIASQAGDEERRQVADIVLLNNGTREDLAD
;
A
#
# COMPACT_ATOMS: atom_id res chain seq x y z
N SER A 1 -16.28 -21.13 18.29
CA SER A 1 -16.78 -20.29 17.19
C SER A 1 -15.58 -19.63 16.52
N PRO A 2 -15.56 -19.49 15.19
CA PRO A 2 -14.45 -18.83 14.49
C PRO A 2 -14.33 -17.37 14.93
N THR A 3 -13.10 -16.86 14.95
CA THR A 3 -12.83 -15.45 15.21
C THR A 3 -13.25 -14.59 14.02
N VAL A 4 -13.44 -13.28 14.23
CA VAL A 4 -13.75 -12.33 13.16
C VAL A 4 -12.66 -12.35 12.07
N ALA A 5 -11.39 -12.46 12.47
CA ALA A 5 -10.27 -12.57 11.54
C ALA A 5 -10.31 -13.85 10.68
N GLU A 6 -10.72 -14.99 11.26
CA GLU A 6 -10.88 -16.25 10.51
C GLU A 6 -12.04 -16.17 9.52
N VAL A 7 -13.14 -15.52 9.88
CA VAL A 7 -14.27 -15.28 8.98
C VAL A 7 -13.86 -14.35 7.83
N LEU A 8 -13.18 -13.26 8.13
CA LEU A 8 -12.67 -12.33 7.12
C LEU A 8 -11.70 -13.04 6.17
N ARG A 9 -10.76 -13.84 6.72
CA ARG A 9 -9.83 -14.63 5.91
C ARG A 9 -10.58 -15.58 4.97
N ALA A 10 -11.55 -16.33 5.48
CA ALA A 10 -12.33 -17.28 4.69
C ALA A 10 -13.06 -16.56 3.54
N PHE A 11 -13.68 -15.42 3.80
CA PHE A 11 -14.35 -14.60 2.80
C PHE A 11 -13.39 -14.10 1.71
N ILE A 12 -12.23 -13.54 2.10
CA ILE A 12 -11.23 -13.03 1.14
C ILE A 12 -10.69 -14.19 0.28
N VAL A 13 -10.37 -15.34 0.90
CA VAL A 13 -9.87 -16.52 0.17
C VAL A 13 -10.90 -17.02 -0.83
N GLU A 14 -12.16 -17.15 -0.42
CA GLU A 14 -13.24 -17.64 -1.30
C GLU A 14 -13.45 -16.69 -2.48
N LEU A 15 -13.51 -15.38 -2.22
CA LEU A 15 -13.70 -14.37 -3.25
C LEU A 15 -12.51 -14.32 -4.23
N ALA A 16 -11.28 -14.34 -3.71
CA ALA A 16 -10.07 -14.37 -4.52
C ALA A 16 -10.00 -15.63 -5.39
N ASP A 17 -10.34 -16.80 -4.83
CA ASP A 17 -10.40 -18.06 -5.57
C ASP A 17 -11.44 -18.04 -6.71
N VAL A 18 -12.59 -17.43 -6.48
CA VAL A 18 -13.63 -17.27 -7.53
C VAL A 18 -13.10 -16.42 -8.68
N VAL A 19 -12.47 -15.28 -8.36
CA VAL A 19 -11.93 -14.35 -9.35
C VAL A 19 -10.77 -15.00 -10.13
N ARG A 20 -9.85 -15.65 -9.44
CA ARG A 20 -8.70 -16.34 -10.06
C ARG A 20 -9.14 -17.48 -10.97
N ARG A 21 -10.13 -18.28 -10.57
CA ARG A 21 -10.71 -19.34 -11.42
C ARG A 21 -11.34 -18.76 -12.70
N ARG A 22 -12.03 -17.62 -12.60
CA ARG A 22 -12.59 -16.94 -13.77
C ARG A 22 -11.49 -16.44 -14.71
N ARG A 23 -10.42 -15.83 -14.17
CA ARG A 23 -9.26 -15.39 -14.96
C ARG A 23 -8.54 -16.56 -15.62
N ALA A 24 -8.28 -17.64 -14.86
CA ALA A 24 -7.63 -18.84 -15.38
C ALA A 24 -8.44 -19.52 -16.48
N ALA A 25 -9.77 -19.52 -16.37
CA ALA A 25 -10.67 -20.04 -17.41
C ALA A 25 -10.59 -19.22 -18.70
N VAL A 26 -10.44 -17.90 -18.61
CA VAL A 26 -10.29 -17.00 -19.76
C VAL A 26 -8.90 -17.08 -20.38
N ALA A 27 -7.85 -17.20 -19.56
CA ALA A 27 -6.44 -17.18 -19.99
C ALA A 27 -5.86 -18.58 -20.31
N GLY A 28 -6.59 -19.66 -20.06
CA GLY A 28 -6.07 -21.04 -20.21
C GLY A 28 -4.98 -21.41 -19.20
N LEU A 29 -4.79 -20.62 -18.13
CA LEU A 29 -3.80 -20.83 -17.09
C LEU A 29 -4.35 -21.80 -16.03
N GLY A 30 -3.50 -22.74 -15.60
CA GLY A 30 -3.82 -23.72 -14.55
C GLY A 30 -4.16 -23.06 -13.21
N ARG A 31 -4.76 -23.83 -12.31
CA ARG A 31 -5.25 -23.39 -11.00
C ARG A 31 -4.15 -22.70 -10.17
N LEU A 32 -4.30 -21.42 -9.94
CA LEU A 32 -3.58 -20.71 -8.89
C LEU A 32 -4.31 -21.00 -7.56
N SER A 33 -3.68 -21.72 -6.65
CA SER A 33 -4.26 -22.00 -5.33
C SER A 33 -3.69 -21.03 -4.30
N VAL A 34 -4.57 -20.44 -3.49
CA VAL A 34 -4.14 -19.73 -2.27
C VAL A 34 -3.46 -20.75 -1.35
N PRO A 35 -2.25 -20.44 -0.82
CA PRO A 35 -1.55 -21.37 0.06
C PRO A 35 -2.38 -21.77 1.26
N ARG A 36 -2.60 -23.07 1.45
CA ARG A 36 -3.32 -23.65 2.59
C ARG A 36 -2.38 -23.88 3.78
N GLY A 37 -1.56 -22.89 4.12
CA GLY A 37 -0.69 -22.96 5.28
C GLY A 37 -1.33 -22.32 6.52
N ASN A 38 -0.75 -22.59 7.69
CA ASN A 38 -1.16 -21.96 8.95
C ASN A 38 -0.65 -20.50 9.08
N ARG A 39 0.03 -19.94 8.08
CA ARG A 39 0.45 -18.54 8.07
C ARG A 39 -0.72 -17.60 7.80
N ALA A 40 -0.56 -16.32 8.16
CA ALA A 40 -1.53 -15.29 7.79
C ALA A 40 -1.66 -15.18 6.25
N LEU A 41 -2.87 -14.89 5.78
CA LEU A 41 -3.12 -14.52 4.38
C LEU A 41 -2.50 -13.16 4.12
N ARG A 42 -1.64 -13.04 3.10
CA ARG A 42 -1.00 -11.79 2.71
C ARG A 42 -1.85 -11.08 1.66
N VAL A 43 -2.36 -9.91 2.00
CA VAL A 43 -3.17 -9.07 1.12
C VAL A 43 -2.41 -7.80 0.79
N GLY A 44 -2.21 -7.51 -0.49
CA GLY A 44 -1.76 -6.21 -0.96
C GLY A 44 -2.96 -5.28 -1.15
N LEU A 45 -3.02 -4.19 -0.41
CA LEU A 45 -4.08 -3.18 -0.53
C LEU A 45 -3.54 -1.95 -1.27
N THR A 46 -4.14 -1.63 -2.40
CA THR A 46 -3.76 -0.46 -3.20
C THR A 46 -4.97 0.29 -3.74
N GLY A 47 -4.72 1.39 -4.39
CA GLY A 47 -5.74 2.25 -4.99
C GLY A 47 -5.20 3.65 -5.24
N GLY A 48 -5.71 4.30 -6.26
CA GLY A 48 -5.28 5.63 -6.65
C GLY A 48 -5.48 6.68 -5.55
N ILE A 49 -4.72 7.75 -5.61
CA ILE A 49 -4.87 8.90 -4.70
C ILE A 49 -6.34 9.35 -4.66
N GLY A 50 -6.87 9.56 -3.46
CA GLY A 50 -8.28 9.95 -3.26
C GLY A 50 -9.30 8.81 -3.35
N SER A 51 -8.87 7.55 -3.58
CA SER A 51 -9.79 6.40 -3.65
C SER A 51 -10.44 6.02 -2.32
N GLY A 52 -9.84 6.40 -1.18
CA GLY A 52 -10.32 6.02 0.14
C GLY A 52 -9.69 4.73 0.68
N LYS A 53 -8.52 4.35 0.19
CA LYS A 53 -7.73 3.20 0.63
C LYS A 53 -7.58 3.14 2.16
N SER A 54 -7.28 4.26 2.81
CA SER A 54 -7.17 4.35 4.28
C SER A 54 -8.48 4.03 5.03
N THR A 55 -9.62 4.33 4.41
CA THR A 55 -10.94 3.95 4.97
C THR A 55 -11.11 2.44 4.93
N VAL A 56 -10.75 1.80 3.82
CA VAL A 56 -10.77 0.33 3.68
C VAL A 56 -9.80 -0.31 4.68
N ALA A 57 -8.57 0.19 4.78
CA ALA A 57 -7.60 -0.29 5.78
C ALA A 57 -8.16 -0.23 7.20
N GLY A 58 -8.81 0.87 7.58
CA GLY A 58 -9.49 1.01 8.87
C GLY A 58 -10.64 0.04 9.08
N LEU A 59 -11.43 -0.25 8.05
CA LEU A 59 -12.52 -1.24 8.10
C LEU A 59 -11.99 -2.67 8.24
N LEU A 60 -10.88 -3.00 7.58
CA LEU A 60 -10.21 -4.29 7.71
C LEU A 60 -9.58 -4.44 9.10
N ALA A 61 -8.94 -3.38 9.63
CA ALA A 61 -8.42 -3.36 11.00
C ALA A 61 -9.52 -3.60 12.04
N ALA A 62 -10.69 -2.99 11.86
CA ALA A 62 -11.85 -3.21 12.74
C ALA A 62 -12.41 -4.65 12.68
N ARG A 63 -11.94 -5.45 11.72
CA ARG A 63 -12.24 -6.87 11.56
C ARG A 63 -11.00 -7.76 11.83
N ASP A 64 -10.16 -7.30 12.75
CA ASP A 64 -8.95 -7.99 13.21
C ASP A 64 -7.88 -8.29 12.13
N ALA A 65 -7.90 -7.59 11.00
CA ALA A 65 -6.80 -7.65 10.05
C ALA A 65 -5.58 -6.89 10.61
N HIS A 66 -4.40 -7.48 10.47
CA HIS A 66 -3.13 -6.85 10.81
C HIS A 66 -2.70 -5.92 9.69
N ILE A 67 -2.76 -4.61 9.91
CA ILE A 67 -2.44 -3.61 8.89
C ILE A 67 -0.98 -3.20 9.00
N VAL A 68 -0.27 -3.27 7.89
CA VAL A 68 1.11 -2.80 7.71
C VAL A 68 1.06 -1.68 6.67
N ASP A 69 1.37 -0.46 7.10
CA ASP A 69 1.29 0.75 6.27
C ASP A 69 2.69 1.12 5.77
N ALA A 70 2.88 1.11 4.44
CA ALA A 70 4.15 1.43 3.80
C ALA A 70 4.59 2.88 4.06
N ASP A 71 3.66 3.84 4.09
CA ASP A 71 3.96 5.24 4.33
C ASP A 71 4.40 5.50 5.77
N VAL A 72 3.84 4.76 6.73
CA VAL A 72 4.27 4.78 8.13
C VAL A 72 5.68 4.23 8.25
N ILE A 73 5.95 3.06 7.68
CA ILE A 73 7.28 2.43 7.69
C ILE A 73 8.33 3.36 7.05
N ALA A 74 8.02 3.94 5.90
CA ALA A 74 8.94 4.85 5.20
C ALA A 74 9.33 6.09 6.05
N ARG A 75 8.46 6.51 6.97
CA ARG A 75 8.78 7.58 7.92
C ARG A 75 9.63 7.08 9.07
N GLU A 76 9.32 5.91 9.60
CA GLU A 76 9.98 5.34 10.77
C GLU A 76 11.42 4.91 10.49
N VAL A 77 11.70 4.33 9.31
CA VAL A 77 13.04 3.85 8.95
C VAL A 77 14.08 4.96 8.79
N VAL A 78 13.66 6.22 8.79
CA VAL A 78 14.52 7.40 8.71
C VAL A 78 14.41 8.30 9.97
N GLU A 79 13.91 7.76 11.06
CA GLU A 79 13.88 8.48 12.34
C GLU A 79 15.26 8.45 13.02
N PRO A 80 15.61 9.48 13.83
CA PRO A 80 16.87 9.51 14.55
C PRO A 80 17.14 8.20 15.31
N GLY A 81 18.36 7.67 15.14
CA GLY A 81 18.78 6.40 15.76
C GLY A 81 18.46 5.15 14.93
N THR A 82 17.93 5.29 13.73
CA THR A 82 17.77 4.17 12.79
C THR A 82 18.94 4.07 11.81
N PRO A 83 19.25 2.87 11.30
CA PRO A 83 20.28 2.72 10.26
C PRO A 83 20.00 3.55 8.99
N GLY A 84 18.72 3.76 8.65
CA GLY A 84 18.32 4.60 7.51
C GLY A 84 18.64 6.07 7.73
N PHE A 85 18.36 6.57 8.92
CA PHE A 85 18.76 7.92 9.29
C PHE A 85 20.27 8.13 9.18
N ASP A 86 21.06 7.24 9.79
CA ASP A 86 22.51 7.34 9.76
C ASP A 86 23.06 7.27 8.32
N ALA A 87 22.51 6.39 7.49
CA ALA A 87 22.90 6.27 6.09
C ALA A 87 22.53 7.51 5.25
N ILE A 88 21.39 8.13 5.51
CA ILE A 88 20.98 9.39 4.85
C ILE A 88 21.94 10.52 5.23
N ILE A 89 22.25 10.67 6.53
CA ILE A 89 23.16 11.72 6.97
C ILE A 89 24.57 11.49 6.41
N ALA A 90 25.04 10.24 6.33
CA ALA A 90 26.32 9.91 5.71
C ALA A 90 26.36 10.21 4.21
N ALA A 91 25.27 9.99 3.49
CA ALA A 91 25.21 10.21 2.04
C ALA A 91 24.95 11.66 1.63
N PHE A 92 24.12 12.36 2.39
CA PHE A 92 23.63 13.69 2.02
C PHE A 92 24.19 14.84 2.86
N GLY A 93 24.86 14.53 3.98
CA GLY A 93 25.50 15.52 4.83
C GLY A 93 24.67 15.92 6.05
N ALA A 94 25.38 16.48 7.05
CA ALA A 94 24.80 16.90 8.33
C ALA A 94 23.92 18.16 8.20
N GLU A 95 23.97 18.86 7.09
CA GLU A 95 23.11 19.99 6.78
C GLU A 95 21.63 19.61 6.67
N LEU A 96 21.33 18.32 6.52
CA LEU A 96 19.96 17.79 6.58
C LEU A 96 19.42 17.63 8.02
N LEU A 97 20.20 17.98 9.03
CA LEU A 97 19.74 17.93 10.41
C LEU A 97 19.05 19.25 10.80
N THR A 98 17.87 19.13 11.40
CA THR A 98 17.24 20.24 12.11
C THR A 98 17.95 20.54 13.41
N ALA A 99 17.66 21.69 14.05
CA ALA A 99 18.31 22.12 15.29
C ALA A 99 18.09 21.13 16.46
N ASP A 100 17.03 20.33 16.42
CA ASP A 100 16.70 19.28 17.40
C ASP A 100 17.23 17.89 17.02
N GLY A 101 18.02 17.81 15.94
CA GLY A 101 18.67 16.59 15.49
C GLY A 101 17.78 15.64 14.68
N ALA A 102 16.62 16.08 14.25
CA ALA A 102 15.76 15.33 13.34
C ALA A 102 16.16 15.55 11.86
N LEU A 103 15.64 14.74 10.96
CA LEU A 103 15.83 14.90 9.52
C LEU A 103 14.97 16.06 9.00
N ASP A 104 15.58 17.06 8.33
CA ASP A 104 14.86 18.05 7.55
C ASP A 104 14.31 17.42 6.26
N ARG A 105 13.10 16.93 6.36
CA ARG A 105 12.41 16.23 5.26
C ARG A 105 12.09 17.15 4.10
N ALA A 106 11.89 18.45 4.36
CA ALA A 106 11.62 19.43 3.31
C ALA A 106 12.87 19.68 2.48
N LEU A 107 14.02 19.91 3.13
CA LEU A 107 15.29 20.08 2.46
C LEU A 107 15.74 18.84 1.70
N LEU A 108 15.55 17.64 2.28
CA LEU A 108 15.82 16.38 1.58
C LEU A 108 14.92 16.22 0.35
N ALA A 109 13.62 16.50 0.47
CA ALA A 109 12.68 16.42 -0.65
C ALA A 109 13.06 17.40 -1.77
N GLU A 110 13.44 18.63 -1.46
CA GLU A 110 13.93 19.61 -2.44
C GLU A 110 15.17 19.09 -3.19
N ARG A 111 16.12 18.50 -2.46
CA ARG A 111 17.36 17.95 -3.02
C ARG A 111 17.10 16.81 -4.00
N VAL A 112 16.26 15.84 -3.62
CA VAL A 112 15.96 14.68 -4.47
C VAL A 112 14.96 14.99 -5.59
N PHE A 113 14.16 16.04 -5.47
CA PHE A 113 13.22 16.46 -6.51
C PHE A 113 13.96 16.93 -7.77
N ASN A 114 15.06 17.66 -7.59
CA ASN A 114 15.81 18.28 -8.68
C ASN A 114 17.02 17.45 -9.16
N ASP A 115 17.36 16.36 -8.47
CA ASP A 115 18.52 15.53 -8.74
C ASP A 115 18.14 14.03 -8.79
N PRO A 116 18.12 13.43 -10.00
CA PRO A 116 17.81 12.00 -10.16
C PRO A 116 18.82 11.07 -9.47
N ASP A 117 20.10 11.45 -9.40
CA ASP A 117 21.16 10.64 -8.75
C ASP A 117 20.97 10.68 -7.22
N ALA A 118 20.65 11.84 -6.67
CA ALA A 118 20.28 11.98 -5.27
C ALA A 118 19.03 11.15 -4.92
N ARG A 119 18.03 11.17 -5.81
CA ARG A 119 16.83 10.33 -5.66
C ARG A 119 17.18 8.85 -5.64
N GLY A 120 17.97 8.36 -6.61
CA GLY A 120 18.42 6.98 -6.65
C GLY A 120 19.21 6.56 -5.40
N THR A 121 20.05 7.47 -4.87
CA THR A 121 20.77 7.24 -3.61
C THR A 121 19.82 7.10 -2.42
N LEU A 122 18.82 7.97 -2.30
CA LEU A 122 17.80 7.88 -1.24
C LEU A 122 16.99 6.58 -1.33
N GLU A 123 16.54 6.23 -2.53
CA GLU A 123 15.81 4.97 -2.79
C GLU A 123 16.65 3.75 -2.42
N ALA A 124 17.92 3.70 -2.80
CA ALA A 124 18.84 2.62 -2.46
C ALA A 124 19.06 2.46 -0.94
N ILE A 125 18.95 3.54 -0.17
CA ILE A 125 19.02 3.50 1.30
C ILE A 125 17.70 3.05 1.91
N MET A 126 16.58 3.59 1.43
CA MET A 126 15.28 3.42 2.07
C MET A 126 14.59 2.10 1.71
N LEU A 127 14.57 1.73 0.42
CA LEU A 127 13.78 0.60 -0.06
C LEU A 127 14.10 -0.73 0.64
N PRO A 128 15.38 -1.11 0.86
CA PRO A 128 15.69 -2.35 1.57
C PRO A 128 15.17 -2.37 3.02
N GLN A 129 15.22 -1.24 3.70
CA GLN A 129 14.79 -1.12 5.09
C GLN A 129 13.26 -1.14 5.21
N VAL A 130 12.58 -0.45 4.29
CA VAL A 130 11.12 -0.51 4.20
C VAL A 130 10.66 -1.94 3.91
N ALA A 131 11.26 -2.62 2.94
CA ALA A 131 10.93 -3.99 2.58
C ALA A 131 11.16 -4.97 3.74
N GLN A 132 12.30 -4.87 4.43
CA GLN A 132 12.62 -5.70 5.58
C GLN A 132 11.63 -5.49 6.74
N THR A 133 11.35 -4.23 7.07
CA THR A 133 10.42 -3.88 8.15
C THR A 133 8.99 -4.32 7.81
N ALA A 134 8.57 -4.13 6.56
CA ALA A 134 7.27 -4.58 6.10
C ALA A 134 7.13 -6.11 6.18
N ALA A 135 8.14 -6.86 5.72
CA ALA A 135 8.15 -8.32 5.80
C ALA A 135 8.04 -8.81 7.25
N GLN A 136 8.83 -8.24 8.17
CA GLN A 136 8.78 -8.58 9.60
C GLN A 136 7.39 -8.30 10.20
N ARG A 137 6.79 -7.15 9.88
CA ARG A 137 5.46 -6.81 10.38
C ARG A 137 4.38 -7.71 9.79
N MET A 138 4.47 -8.04 8.51
CA MET A 138 3.54 -8.99 7.87
C MET A 138 3.62 -10.38 8.50
N GLU A 139 4.84 -10.83 8.87
CA GLU A 139 5.06 -12.12 9.54
C GLU A 139 4.57 -12.13 10.99
N ALA A 140 4.47 -10.99 11.65
CA ALA A 140 3.95 -10.87 13.00
C ALA A 140 2.42 -11.07 13.10
N ALA A 141 1.72 -11.11 11.98
CA ALA A 141 0.28 -11.39 11.96
C ALA A 141 -0.02 -12.82 12.47
N ALA A 142 -1.09 -12.95 13.23
CA ALA A 142 -1.50 -14.22 13.82
C ALA A 142 -1.69 -15.31 12.75
N PRO A 143 -1.23 -16.55 13.03
CA PRO A 143 -1.48 -17.68 12.14
C PRO A 143 -2.98 -17.84 11.85
N GLY A 144 -3.32 -18.09 10.58
CA GLY A 144 -4.72 -18.17 10.15
C GLY A 144 -5.43 -16.83 9.98
N GLY A 145 -4.82 -15.72 10.39
CA GLY A 145 -5.35 -14.36 10.22
C GLY A 145 -5.11 -13.75 8.85
N VAL A 146 -5.28 -12.45 8.75
CA VAL A 146 -5.05 -11.63 7.55
C VAL A 146 -4.03 -10.55 7.85
N ALA A 147 -2.96 -10.50 7.07
CA ALA A 147 -1.98 -9.42 7.05
C ALA A 147 -2.21 -8.58 5.79
N VAL A 148 -2.44 -7.30 5.96
CA VAL A 148 -2.70 -6.36 4.87
C VAL A 148 -1.54 -5.39 4.75
N TYR A 149 -0.86 -5.39 3.61
CA TYR A 149 0.14 -4.38 3.29
C TYR A 149 -0.53 -3.25 2.51
N ASP A 150 -0.69 -2.13 3.16
CA ASP A 150 -1.22 -0.91 2.57
C ASP A 150 -0.10 -0.17 1.83
N VAL A 151 -0.07 -0.29 0.50
CA VAL A 151 0.98 0.26 -0.36
C VAL A 151 0.39 0.97 -1.58
N PRO A 152 0.60 2.30 -1.71
CA PRO A 152 0.01 3.08 -2.80
C PRO A 152 0.51 2.69 -4.19
N LEU A 153 1.79 2.35 -4.33
CA LEU A 153 2.48 2.13 -5.59
C LEU A 153 2.66 0.63 -5.93
N LEU A 154 1.76 -0.24 -5.44
CA LEU A 154 1.84 -1.69 -5.64
C LEU A 154 1.97 -2.07 -7.11
N VAL A 155 1.19 -1.44 -7.97
CA VAL A 155 1.13 -1.74 -9.41
C VAL A 155 2.33 -1.15 -10.13
N GLU A 156 2.66 0.09 -9.80
CA GLU A 156 3.79 0.82 -10.38
C GLU A 156 5.13 0.10 -10.12
N GLU A 157 5.25 -0.56 -8.94
CA GLU A 157 6.45 -1.30 -8.52
C GLU A 157 6.39 -2.81 -8.86
N GLY A 158 5.32 -3.28 -9.49
CA GLY A 158 5.16 -4.69 -9.88
C GLY A 158 5.18 -5.65 -8.69
N MET A 159 4.50 -5.30 -7.59
CA MET A 159 4.56 -6.04 -6.33
C MET A 159 3.48 -7.11 -6.19
N GLU A 160 2.62 -7.31 -7.19
CA GLU A 160 1.46 -8.19 -7.12
C GLU A 160 1.79 -9.64 -6.72
N ASP A 161 2.93 -10.15 -7.18
CA ASP A 161 3.37 -11.53 -6.91
C ASP A 161 3.81 -11.77 -5.45
N LEU A 162 3.96 -10.70 -4.65
CA LEU A 162 4.32 -10.81 -3.22
C LEU A 162 3.12 -11.18 -2.34
N PHE A 163 1.91 -11.14 -2.88
CA PHE A 163 0.66 -11.29 -2.13
C PHE A 163 -0.13 -12.52 -2.57
N ASP A 164 -0.85 -13.08 -1.62
CA ASP A 164 -1.83 -14.14 -1.90
C ASP A 164 -3.08 -13.57 -2.57
N CYS A 165 -3.36 -12.27 -2.35
CA CYS A 165 -4.50 -11.55 -2.88
C CYS A 165 -4.15 -10.07 -3.03
N VAL A 166 -4.47 -9.48 -4.18
CA VAL A 166 -4.39 -8.04 -4.41
C VAL A 166 -5.78 -7.44 -4.37
N MET A 167 -5.98 -6.49 -3.46
CA MET A 167 -7.22 -5.75 -3.26
C MET A 167 -7.03 -4.31 -3.74
N VAL A 168 -7.84 -3.88 -4.69
CA VAL A 168 -7.80 -2.54 -5.28
C VAL A 168 -9.02 -1.74 -4.85
N VAL A 169 -8.80 -0.58 -4.26
CA VAL A 169 -9.88 0.37 -3.98
C VAL A 169 -10.03 1.31 -5.18
N GLU A 170 -11.17 1.23 -5.81
CA GLU A 170 -11.51 2.04 -6.98
C GLU A 170 -12.59 3.07 -6.63
N THR A 171 -12.42 4.27 -7.16
CA THR A 171 -13.37 5.39 -6.99
C THR A 171 -13.41 6.18 -8.29
N PRO A 172 -14.59 6.58 -8.79
CA PRO A 172 -14.72 7.39 -9.97
C PRO A 172 -13.85 8.66 -9.91
N HIS A 173 -13.22 9.00 -11.03
CA HIS A 173 -12.27 10.12 -11.14
C HIS A 173 -12.85 11.43 -10.56
N ALA A 174 -14.10 11.77 -10.86
CA ALA A 174 -14.75 12.99 -10.36
C ALA A 174 -14.83 13.03 -8.83
N LEU A 175 -15.09 11.88 -8.17
CA LEU A 175 -15.13 11.78 -6.71
C LEU A 175 -13.72 11.86 -6.10
N ARG A 176 -12.71 11.25 -6.73
CA ARG A 176 -11.30 11.37 -6.32
C ARG A 176 -10.87 12.83 -6.34
N LEU A 177 -11.13 13.53 -7.45
CA LEU A 177 -10.83 14.94 -7.61
C LEU A 177 -11.51 15.79 -6.53
N ALA A 178 -12.81 15.60 -6.30
CA ALA A 178 -13.55 16.33 -5.27
C ALA A 178 -13.00 16.07 -3.86
N ARG A 179 -12.59 14.81 -3.55
CA ARG A 179 -11.97 14.45 -2.26
C ARG A 179 -10.61 15.15 -2.07
N LEU A 180 -9.79 15.23 -3.12
CA LEU A 180 -8.48 15.88 -3.08
C LEU A 180 -8.60 17.40 -2.91
N GLN A 181 -9.55 18.03 -3.61
CA GLN A 181 -9.84 19.44 -3.44
C GLN A 181 -10.31 19.78 -2.01
N ARG A 182 -11.14 18.93 -1.39
CA ARG A 182 -11.54 19.12 0.03
C ARG A 182 -10.34 18.98 0.99
N ARG A 183 -9.27 18.28 0.58
CA ARG A 183 -8.00 18.20 1.33
C ARG A 183 -7.06 19.38 1.07
N GLY A 184 -7.50 20.38 0.29
CA GLY A 184 -6.75 21.60 0.03
C GLY A 184 -5.88 21.60 -1.22
N LEU A 185 -5.94 20.58 -2.07
CA LEU A 185 -5.23 20.58 -3.35
C LEU A 185 -5.99 21.46 -4.35
N THR A 186 -5.24 22.18 -5.20
CA THR A 186 -5.84 22.78 -6.38
C THR A 186 -6.34 21.69 -7.33
N ARG A 187 -7.21 22.05 -8.26
CA ARG A 187 -7.68 21.09 -9.28
C ARG A 187 -6.52 20.57 -10.13
N GLU A 188 -5.64 21.48 -10.54
CA GLU A 188 -4.47 21.16 -11.37
C GLU A 188 -3.52 20.20 -10.66
N ASP A 189 -3.18 20.48 -9.39
CA ASP A 189 -2.35 19.57 -8.59
C ASP A 189 -2.99 18.19 -8.39
N ALA A 190 -4.30 18.17 -8.16
CA ALA A 190 -5.02 16.92 -7.99
C ALA A 190 -5.05 16.08 -9.28
N GLU A 191 -5.31 16.71 -10.43
CA GLU A 191 -5.28 16.05 -11.74
C GLU A 191 -3.87 15.55 -12.07
N SER A 192 -2.84 16.35 -11.84
CA SER A 192 -1.43 15.98 -12.04
C SER A 192 -1.06 14.74 -11.20
N ARG A 193 -1.43 14.72 -9.92
CA ARG A 193 -1.15 13.56 -9.03
C ARG A 193 -1.93 12.32 -9.43
N ILE A 194 -3.16 12.46 -9.91
CA ILE A 194 -3.93 11.32 -10.43
C ILE A 194 -3.26 10.75 -11.69
N ALA A 195 -2.83 11.64 -12.59
CA ALA A 195 -2.21 11.25 -13.86
C ALA A 195 -0.81 10.64 -13.71
N SER A 196 -0.10 10.93 -12.60
CA SER A 196 1.23 10.36 -12.33
C SER A 196 1.20 8.94 -11.77
N GLN A 197 0.02 8.38 -11.49
CA GLN A 197 -0.16 7.03 -10.99
C GLN A 197 -0.66 6.10 -12.08
N ALA A 198 -0.52 4.79 -11.87
CA ALA A 198 -1.12 3.77 -12.73
C ALA A 198 -2.62 4.02 -12.95
N GLY A 199 -3.13 3.71 -14.12
CA GLY A 199 -4.53 3.85 -14.47
C GLY A 199 -5.43 2.82 -13.77
N ASP A 200 -6.73 3.07 -13.74
CA ASP A 200 -7.68 2.13 -13.11
C ASP A 200 -7.70 0.78 -13.85
N GLU A 201 -7.50 0.78 -15.18
CA GLU A 201 -7.41 -0.47 -15.95
C GLU A 201 -6.18 -1.29 -15.59
N GLU A 202 -5.00 -0.67 -15.45
CA GLU A 202 -3.78 -1.33 -15.03
C GLU A 202 -3.95 -1.96 -13.65
N ARG A 203 -4.58 -1.23 -12.71
CA ARG A 203 -4.91 -1.77 -11.39
C ARG A 203 -5.86 -2.95 -11.45
N ARG A 204 -6.90 -2.89 -12.30
CA ARG A 204 -7.84 -4.00 -12.46
C ARG A 204 -7.19 -5.26 -13.02
N GLN A 205 -6.15 -5.12 -13.86
CA GLN A 205 -5.45 -6.27 -14.43
C GLN A 205 -4.77 -7.12 -13.36
N VAL A 206 -4.25 -6.53 -12.30
CA VAL A 206 -3.57 -7.24 -11.20
C VAL A 206 -4.49 -7.52 -10.01
N ALA A 207 -5.65 -6.85 -9.91
CA ALA A 207 -6.56 -7.01 -8.78
C ALA A 207 -7.21 -8.39 -8.75
N ASP A 208 -7.20 -9.08 -7.63
CA ASP A 208 -8.06 -10.23 -7.34
C ASP A 208 -9.43 -9.77 -6.85
N ILE A 209 -9.46 -8.65 -6.13
CA ILE A 209 -10.67 -8.02 -5.58
C ILE A 209 -10.65 -6.54 -5.94
N VAL A 210 -11.75 -6.03 -6.47
CA VAL A 210 -11.97 -4.59 -6.68
C VAL A 210 -13.09 -4.13 -5.76
N LEU A 211 -12.76 -3.21 -4.85
CA LEU A 211 -13.71 -2.56 -3.95
C LEU A 211 -14.11 -1.20 -4.53
N LEU A 212 -15.38 -1.05 -4.87
CA LEU A 212 -15.91 0.21 -5.39
C LEU A 212 -16.29 1.13 -4.24
N ASN A 213 -15.56 2.24 -4.08
CA ASN A 213 -15.82 3.27 -3.07
C ASN A 213 -16.46 4.50 -3.70
N ASN A 214 -17.70 4.35 -4.15
CA ASN A 214 -18.49 5.39 -4.80
C ASN A 214 -19.72 5.85 -3.97
N GLY A 215 -19.96 5.23 -2.83
CA GLY A 215 -21.05 5.52 -1.90
C GLY A 215 -20.58 6.11 -0.57
N THR A 216 -21.34 5.81 0.47
CA THR A 216 -21.05 6.19 1.87
C THR A 216 -20.01 5.24 2.49
N ARG A 217 -19.62 5.54 3.73
CA ARG A 217 -18.73 4.65 4.50
C ARG A 217 -19.47 3.36 4.91
N GLU A 218 -20.74 3.46 5.15
CA GLU A 218 -21.63 2.34 5.47
C GLU A 218 -21.73 1.38 4.28
N ASP A 219 -21.97 1.90 3.07
CA ASP A 219 -22.00 1.09 1.84
C ASP A 219 -20.67 0.35 1.58
N LEU A 220 -19.55 0.90 2.04
CA LEU A 220 -18.23 0.29 1.89
C LEU A 220 -17.97 -0.78 2.96
N ALA A 221 -18.69 -0.73 4.10
CA ALA A 221 -18.51 -1.63 5.23
C ALA A 221 -19.32 -2.93 5.09
N ASP A 222 -20.38 -2.91 4.29
CA ASP A 222 -21.26 -4.03 3.97
C ASP A 222 -20.67 -4.92 2.86
#